data_0c393774195752462e17b0d93603029d
#
_entry.id   0c393774195752462e17b0d93603029d
#
_cell.length_a   1.000
_cell.length_b   1.000
_cell.length_c   1.000
_cell.angle_alpha   90.00
_cell.angle_beta   90.00
_cell.angle_gamma   90.00
#
_symmetry.space_group_name_H-M   'P 1'
#
loop_
_entity.id
_entity.type
_entity.pdbx_description
1 polymer ?
#
loop_
_entity_poly.entity_id
_entity_poly.type
_entity_poly.pdbx_seq_one_letter_code
_entity_poly.pdbx_strand_id
1 'polypeptide(L)'
;MKRKLLSLVLSVAMVATMLTGCGNSASSGSAQKVGVAMPTKDLQRWNQDGSNMEAQLKAAGYAVDLQYASNDIATQVSQIENMINSGCKLLVIASIDGDSLGTVLEQAKEKKIPVIAYDRLIMNSDAVSYYATFDNYMVGTKQGEYIKQKLDLDNAAGPFNIEITTGDPGDNNARYFYGGAMDVLKPYIDAGKLVVKSGQIDFETVATANWSTETAQSRMDAIICKLCRRNKVRRLPLL
;
A
#
# COMPACT_ATOMS: atom_id res chain seq x y z
N MET A 1 -78.15 14.79 -26.57
CA MET A 1 -76.76 15.06 -26.99
C MET A 1 -75.85 15.40 -25.83
N LYS A 2 -76.23 16.12 -24.79
CA LYS A 2 -75.37 16.52 -23.67
C LYS A 2 -74.78 15.35 -22.80
N ARG A 3 -75.55 14.24 -22.66
CA ARG A 3 -75.07 13.07 -21.85
C ARG A 3 -74.06 12.19 -22.58
N LYS A 4 -74.04 12.18 -23.92
CA LYS A 4 -73.07 11.41 -24.70
C LYS A 4 -71.70 12.12 -24.81
N LEU A 5 -71.72 13.46 -24.74
CA LEU A 5 -70.50 14.25 -24.68
C LEU A 5 -69.76 14.11 -23.30
N LEU A 6 -70.57 13.98 -22.20
CA LEU A 6 -70.01 13.85 -20.87
C LEU A 6 -69.33 12.50 -20.67
N SER A 7 -69.85 11.42 -21.27
CA SER A 7 -69.21 10.09 -21.20
C SER A 7 -67.96 10.00 -22.05
N LEU A 8 -67.82 10.74 -23.15
CA LEU A 8 -66.62 10.77 -24.00
C LEU A 8 -65.49 11.55 -23.35
N VAL A 9 -65.80 12.65 -22.65
CA VAL A 9 -64.81 13.43 -21.91
C VAL A 9 -64.26 12.66 -20.70
N LEU A 10 -65.09 11.87 -20.01
CA LEU A 10 -64.66 11.06 -18.88
C LEU A 10 -63.75 9.88 -19.30
N SER A 11 -64.04 9.27 -20.47
CA SER A 11 -63.19 8.18 -20.99
C SER A 11 -61.83 8.65 -21.50
N VAL A 12 -61.75 9.86 -22.08
CA VAL A 12 -60.47 10.47 -22.50
C VAL A 12 -59.66 10.88 -21.29
N ALA A 13 -60.28 11.34 -20.21
CA ALA A 13 -59.56 11.68 -18.98
C ALA A 13 -58.95 10.44 -18.28
N MET A 14 -59.59 9.26 -18.34
CA MET A 14 -59.03 8.02 -17.77
C MET A 14 -57.88 7.42 -18.61
N VAL A 15 -57.86 7.62 -19.92
CA VAL A 15 -56.77 7.14 -20.77
C VAL A 15 -55.56 8.04 -20.64
N ALA A 16 -55.73 9.34 -20.40
CA ALA A 16 -54.60 10.27 -20.17
C ALA A 16 -53.86 10.01 -18.84
N THR A 17 -54.54 9.45 -17.83
CA THR A 17 -53.89 9.11 -16.53
C THR A 17 -53.11 7.80 -16.55
N MET A 18 -53.32 6.92 -17.55
CA MET A 18 -52.52 5.69 -17.68
C MET A 18 -51.22 5.85 -18.49
N LEU A 19 -51.02 6.98 -19.17
CA LEU A 19 -49.81 7.25 -19.96
C LEU A 19 -48.73 8.00 -19.18
N THR A 20 -48.99 8.44 -17.95
CA THR A 20 -47.99 9.08 -17.08
C THR A 20 -47.32 8.10 -16.09
N GLY A 21 -47.64 6.80 -16.20
CA GLY A 21 -47.12 5.75 -15.31
C GLY A 21 -45.82 5.08 -15.73
N CYS A 22 -45.22 5.46 -16.86
CA CYS A 22 -43.85 5.05 -17.23
C CYS A 22 -42.86 6.19 -17.01
N GLY A 23 -42.92 6.81 -15.85
CA GLY A 23 -41.77 7.52 -15.30
C GLY A 23 -40.71 6.47 -15.01
N ASN A 24 -39.62 6.53 -15.74
CA ASN A 24 -38.39 5.83 -15.45
C ASN A 24 -38.07 6.06 -13.97
N SER A 25 -38.52 5.16 -13.09
CA SER A 25 -37.94 5.08 -11.74
C SER A 25 -36.51 4.67 -11.95
N ALA A 26 -35.69 5.65 -12.31
CA ALA A 26 -34.28 5.55 -12.00
C ALA A 26 -34.26 5.29 -10.49
N SER A 27 -34.11 4.02 -10.14
CA SER A 27 -33.79 3.61 -8.79
C SER A 27 -32.62 4.51 -8.39
N SER A 28 -32.89 5.52 -7.58
CA SER A 28 -31.83 6.25 -6.86
C SER A 28 -31.26 5.30 -5.81
N GLY A 29 -30.70 4.18 -6.29
CA GLY A 29 -29.84 3.36 -5.46
C GLY A 29 -28.75 4.27 -4.96
N SER A 30 -28.68 4.50 -3.66
CA SER A 30 -27.57 5.24 -3.07
C SER A 30 -26.27 4.61 -3.57
N ALA A 31 -25.36 5.45 -4.07
CA ALA A 31 -24.06 4.99 -4.58
C ALA A 31 -23.40 4.06 -3.54
N GLN A 32 -22.97 2.89 -3.99
CA GLN A 32 -22.29 1.96 -3.09
C GLN A 32 -21.03 2.63 -2.53
N LYS A 33 -20.84 2.53 -1.22
CA LYS A 33 -19.71 3.18 -0.53
C LYS A 33 -18.51 2.25 -0.47
N VAL A 34 -17.36 2.76 -0.87
CA VAL A 34 -16.05 2.08 -0.80
C VAL A 34 -15.21 2.78 0.26
N GLY A 35 -14.69 2.02 1.22
CA GLY A 35 -13.71 2.48 2.19
C GLY A 35 -12.30 2.32 1.64
N VAL A 36 -11.48 3.37 1.75
CA VAL A 36 -10.08 3.37 1.33
C VAL A 36 -9.22 3.81 2.51
N ALA A 37 -8.45 2.89 3.08
CA ALA A 37 -7.58 3.13 4.24
C ALA A 37 -6.11 3.17 3.79
N MET A 38 -5.49 4.35 3.89
CA MET A 38 -4.10 4.60 3.52
C MET A 38 -3.23 4.84 4.77
N PRO A 39 -1.91 4.50 4.73
CA PRO A 39 -1.04 4.60 5.89
C PRO A 39 -0.86 6.05 6.38
N THR A 40 -0.48 6.95 5.50
CA THR A 40 -0.13 8.34 5.86
C THR A 40 -0.20 9.28 4.67
N LYS A 41 -0.30 10.58 4.95
CA LYS A 41 -0.11 11.65 3.96
C LYS A 41 1.34 12.12 3.84
N ASP A 42 2.22 11.75 4.76
CA ASP A 42 3.60 12.23 4.81
C ASP A 42 4.46 11.71 3.66
N LEU A 43 4.11 10.56 3.11
CA LEU A 43 4.72 10.04 1.90
C LEU A 43 3.89 10.43 0.67
N GLN A 44 4.50 11.18 -0.25
CA GLN A 44 3.87 11.67 -1.47
C GLN A 44 3.13 10.57 -2.24
N ARG A 45 3.69 9.38 -2.29
CA ARG A 45 3.10 8.21 -2.94
C ARG A 45 1.67 7.96 -2.45
N TRP A 46 1.45 7.87 -1.14
CA TRP A 46 0.13 7.56 -0.60
C TRP A 46 -0.91 8.64 -0.88
N ASN A 47 -0.49 9.93 -0.95
CA ASN A 47 -1.36 11.00 -1.39
C ASN A 47 -1.79 10.83 -2.84
N GLN A 48 -0.86 10.46 -3.73
CA GLN A 48 -1.13 10.23 -5.15
C GLN A 48 -2.03 9.01 -5.35
N ASP A 49 -1.69 7.90 -4.72
CA ASP A 49 -2.45 6.65 -4.83
C ASP A 49 -3.88 6.83 -4.29
N GLY A 50 -4.05 7.37 -3.09
CA GLY A 50 -5.35 7.60 -2.49
C GLY A 50 -6.21 8.57 -3.28
N SER A 51 -5.65 9.72 -3.70
CA SER A 51 -6.37 10.71 -4.49
C SER A 51 -6.79 10.19 -5.85
N ASN A 52 -5.92 9.44 -6.54
CA ASN A 52 -6.25 8.82 -7.81
C ASN A 52 -7.34 7.76 -7.66
N MET A 53 -7.23 6.90 -6.63
CA MET A 53 -8.22 5.88 -6.35
C MET A 53 -9.58 6.50 -6.04
N GLU A 54 -9.62 7.55 -5.21
CA GLU A 54 -10.84 8.29 -4.92
C GLU A 54 -11.48 8.87 -6.19
N ALA A 55 -10.67 9.52 -7.04
CA ALA A 55 -11.15 10.11 -8.29
C ALA A 55 -11.73 9.06 -9.24
N GLN A 56 -11.05 7.93 -9.44
CA GLN A 56 -11.49 6.85 -10.31
C GLN A 56 -12.77 6.18 -9.79
N LEU A 57 -12.85 5.89 -8.49
CA LEU A 57 -14.03 5.31 -7.87
C LEU A 57 -15.24 6.24 -7.96
N LYS A 58 -15.06 7.54 -7.72
CA LYS A 58 -16.12 8.54 -7.89
C LYS A 58 -16.58 8.65 -9.34
N ALA A 59 -15.67 8.65 -10.29
CA ALA A 59 -15.97 8.64 -11.72
C ALA A 59 -16.76 7.38 -12.14
N ALA A 60 -16.51 6.25 -11.48
CA ALA A 60 -17.26 5.01 -11.67
C ALA A 60 -18.61 4.95 -10.92
N GLY A 61 -19.00 6.02 -10.23
CA GLY A 61 -20.29 6.14 -9.57
C GLY A 61 -20.35 5.62 -8.12
N TYR A 62 -19.20 5.37 -7.49
CA TYR A 62 -19.13 4.98 -6.08
C TYR A 62 -19.04 6.20 -5.15
N ALA A 63 -19.59 6.08 -3.95
CA ALA A 63 -19.25 6.95 -2.84
C ALA A 63 -17.93 6.45 -2.21
N VAL A 64 -17.04 7.36 -1.82
CA VAL A 64 -15.73 6.98 -1.30
C VAL A 64 -15.50 7.57 0.09
N ASP A 65 -15.00 6.74 1.00
CA ASP A 65 -14.53 7.11 2.33
C ASP A 65 -13.01 6.90 2.36
N LEU A 66 -12.25 7.93 1.99
CA LEU A 66 -10.79 7.89 1.96
C LEU A 66 -10.23 8.46 3.26
N GLN A 67 -9.45 7.66 3.98
CA GLN A 67 -8.82 8.06 5.23
C GLN A 67 -7.34 7.70 5.26
N TYR A 68 -6.57 8.49 6.02
CA TYR A 68 -5.13 8.31 6.25
C TYR A 68 -4.88 8.25 7.75
N ALA A 69 -4.09 7.28 8.19
CA ALA A 69 -3.91 6.98 9.61
C ALA A 69 -2.64 7.56 10.23
N SER A 70 -1.90 8.41 9.51
CA SER A 70 -0.66 9.06 9.99
C SER A 70 0.38 8.08 10.54
N ASN A 71 0.48 6.88 9.93
CA ASN A 71 1.32 5.76 10.38
C ASN A 71 1.02 5.27 11.81
N ASP A 72 -0.20 5.53 12.33
CA ASP A 72 -0.66 5.00 13.60
C ASP A 72 -1.60 3.82 13.39
N ILE A 73 -1.19 2.63 13.87
CA ILE A 73 -1.89 1.37 13.67
C ILE A 73 -3.27 1.41 14.33
N ALA A 74 -3.38 1.95 15.55
CA ALA A 74 -4.65 1.99 16.28
C ALA A 74 -5.65 2.91 15.57
N THR A 75 -5.17 4.02 15.02
CA THR A 75 -5.97 4.93 14.18
C THR A 75 -6.46 4.20 12.92
N GLN A 76 -5.60 3.42 12.23
CA GLN A 76 -6.01 2.68 11.05
C GLN A 76 -7.08 1.64 11.36
N VAL A 77 -6.92 0.88 12.44
CA VAL A 77 -7.92 -0.09 12.91
C VAL A 77 -9.26 0.60 13.16
N SER A 78 -9.27 1.73 13.90
CA SER A 78 -10.49 2.48 14.19
C SER A 78 -11.15 3.04 12.94
N GLN A 79 -10.37 3.52 11.97
CA GLN A 79 -10.88 4.00 10.67
C GLN A 79 -11.54 2.87 9.88
N ILE A 80 -10.93 1.70 9.81
CA ILE A 80 -11.50 0.52 9.14
C ILE A 80 -12.79 0.08 9.84
N GLU A 81 -12.83 0.05 11.16
CA GLU A 81 -14.02 -0.26 11.92
C GLU A 81 -15.16 0.73 11.64
N ASN A 82 -14.86 2.02 11.57
CA ASN A 82 -15.82 3.06 11.20
C ASN A 82 -16.33 2.88 9.76
N MET A 83 -15.48 2.52 8.80
CA MET A 83 -15.88 2.21 7.42
C MET A 83 -16.85 1.03 7.37
N ILE A 84 -16.57 -0.04 8.11
CA ILE A 84 -17.45 -1.21 8.24
C ILE A 84 -18.82 -0.81 8.81
N ASN A 85 -18.83 -0.03 9.90
CA ASN A 85 -20.04 0.39 10.60
C ASN A 85 -20.85 1.42 9.81
N SER A 86 -20.19 2.28 9.01
CA SER A 86 -20.86 3.25 8.14
C SER A 86 -21.40 2.64 6.83
N GLY A 87 -21.29 1.32 6.66
CA GLY A 87 -21.92 0.57 5.59
C GLY A 87 -21.14 0.53 4.27
N CYS A 88 -19.81 0.69 4.30
CA CYS A 88 -18.96 0.41 3.14
C CYS A 88 -19.21 -1.01 2.64
N LYS A 89 -19.24 -1.16 1.31
CA LYS A 89 -19.51 -2.45 0.62
C LYS A 89 -18.24 -3.11 0.10
N LEU A 90 -17.12 -2.40 0.16
CA LEU A 90 -15.79 -2.85 -0.21
C LEU A 90 -14.79 -2.05 0.64
N LEU A 91 -13.73 -2.70 1.06
CA LEU A 91 -12.57 -2.06 1.69
C LEU A 91 -11.34 -2.24 0.83
N VAL A 92 -10.61 -1.16 0.61
CA VAL A 92 -9.27 -1.15 -0.01
C VAL A 92 -8.29 -0.66 1.04
N ILE A 93 -7.35 -1.50 1.43
CA ILE A 93 -6.50 -1.24 2.60
C ILE A 93 -5.03 -1.38 2.20
N ALA A 94 -4.28 -0.29 2.34
CA ALA A 94 -2.82 -0.32 2.40
C ALA A 94 -2.41 -0.34 3.88
N SER A 95 -2.08 -1.51 4.41
CA SER A 95 -1.83 -1.68 5.84
C SER A 95 -0.57 -0.94 6.30
N ILE A 96 -0.59 -0.37 7.49
CA ILE A 96 0.60 0.15 8.16
C ILE A 96 1.46 -1.04 8.60
N ASP A 97 0.85 -1.98 9.29
CA ASP A 97 1.43 -3.23 9.73
C ASP A 97 0.56 -4.39 9.25
N GLY A 98 1.19 -5.35 8.56
CA GLY A 98 0.48 -6.45 7.91
C GLY A 98 -0.13 -7.46 8.86
N ASP A 99 0.35 -7.53 10.09
CA ASP A 99 -0.07 -8.53 11.10
C ASP A 99 -1.13 -8.00 12.07
N SER A 100 -1.36 -6.68 12.11
CA SER A 100 -2.15 -6.03 13.15
C SER A 100 -3.65 -5.90 12.85
N LEU A 101 -4.12 -6.26 11.66
CA LEU A 101 -5.49 -6.00 11.21
C LEU A 101 -6.46 -7.17 11.43
N GLY A 102 -6.00 -8.34 11.89
CA GLY A 102 -6.79 -9.58 11.94
C GLY A 102 -8.17 -9.41 12.59
N THR A 103 -8.24 -8.80 13.77
CA THR A 103 -9.50 -8.64 14.52
C THR A 103 -10.53 -7.77 13.79
N VAL A 104 -10.11 -6.63 13.22
CA VAL A 104 -11.05 -5.74 12.49
C VAL A 104 -11.47 -6.34 11.15
N LEU A 105 -10.61 -7.11 10.51
CA LEU A 105 -10.93 -7.78 9.24
C LEU A 105 -11.90 -8.95 9.44
N GLU A 106 -11.89 -9.62 10.60
CA GLU A 106 -12.91 -10.62 10.90
C GLU A 106 -14.31 -10.00 10.96
N GLN A 107 -14.46 -8.77 11.47
CA GLN A 107 -15.74 -8.04 11.41
C GLN A 107 -16.18 -7.77 9.95
N ALA A 108 -15.24 -7.44 9.06
CA ALA A 108 -15.55 -7.27 7.63
C ALA A 108 -16.05 -8.58 7.00
N LYS A 109 -15.40 -9.71 7.34
CA LYS A 109 -15.75 -11.05 6.88
C LYS A 109 -17.14 -11.47 7.35
N GLU A 110 -17.45 -11.30 8.63
CA GLU A 110 -18.76 -11.57 9.21
C GLU A 110 -19.88 -10.80 8.48
N LYS A 111 -19.61 -9.54 8.13
CA LYS A 111 -20.53 -8.69 7.36
C LYS A 111 -20.45 -8.92 5.85
N LYS A 112 -19.66 -9.88 5.38
CA LYS A 112 -19.44 -10.22 3.97
C LYS A 112 -18.99 -9.01 3.13
N ILE A 113 -18.16 -8.15 3.71
CA ILE A 113 -17.56 -7.01 3.02
C ILE A 113 -16.23 -7.49 2.42
N PRO A 114 -16.08 -7.50 1.08
CA PRO A 114 -14.81 -7.85 0.44
C PRO A 114 -13.69 -6.91 0.86
N VAL A 115 -12.47 -7.45 0.98
CA VAL A 115 -11.26 -6.71 1.33
C VAL A 115 -10.23 -6.87 0.22
N ILE A 116 -9.72 -5.76 -0.28
CA ILE A 116 -8.56 -5.71 -1.18
C ILE A 116 -7.37 -5.22 -0.36
N ALA A 117 -6.36 -6.07 -0.18
CA ALA A 117 -5.05 -5.65 0.26
C ALA A 117 -4.38 -4.90 -0.90
N TYR A 118 -4.11 -3.61 -0.73
CA TYR A 118 -3.51 -2.76 -1.74
C TYR A 118 -2.03 -2.52 -1.43
N ASP A 119 -1.16 -2.87 -2.38
CA ASP A 119 0.28 -2.75 -2.29
C ASP A 119 0.90 -3.61 -1.17
N ARG A 120 0.55 -3.39 0.09
CA ARG A 120 1.11 -4.07 1.25
C ARG A 120 0.36 -5.36 1.59
N LEU A 121 1.10 -6.43 1.83
CA LEU A 121 0.55 -7.74 2.16
C LEU A 121 -0.01 -7.74 3.58
N ILE A 122 -1.28 -8.11 3.70
CA ILE A 122 -1.94 -8.36 4.98
C ILE A 122 -1.79 -9.85 5.30
N MET A 123 -1.26 -10.14 6.49
CA MET A 123 -1.00 -11.49 6.98
C MET A 123 -2.07 -11.93 7.99
N ASN A 124 -2.07 -13.21 8.32
CA ASN A 124 -2.84 -13.79 9.42
C ASN A 124 -4.35 -13.51 9.36
N SER A 125 -4.91 -13.31 8.15
CA SER A 125 -6.35 -13.10 7.95
C SER A 125 -6.80 -13.74 6.65
N ASP A 126 -7.86 -14.54 6.73
CA ASP A 126 -8.54 -15.12 5.57
C ASP A 126 -9.71 -14.22 5.06
N ALA A 127 -9.86 -13.03 5.63
CA ALA A 127 -10.83 -12.03 5.20
C ALA A 127 -10.41 -11.31 3.91
N VAL A 128 -9.13 -11.36 3.53
CA VAL A 128 -8.62 -10.71 2.32
C VAL A 128 -9.11 -11.46 1.09
N SER A 129 -9.88 -10.78 0.25
CA SER A 129 -10.45 -11.35 -0.97
C SER A 129 -9.52 -11.23 -2.18
N TYR A 130 -8.75 -10.14 -2.25
CA TYR A 130 -7.82 -9.84 -3.34
C TYR A 130 -6.58 -9.13 -2.83
N TYR A 131 -5.46 -9.37 -3.51
CA TYR A 131 -4.20 -8.66 -3.25
C TYR A 131 -3.72 -8.02 -4.55
N ALA A 132 -3.66 -6.69 -4.56
CA ALA A 132 -3.20 -5.90 -5.70
C ALA A 132 -1.80 -5.36 -5.40
N THR A 133 -0.78 -5.97 -5.99
CA THR A 133 0.64 -5.66 -5.74
C THR A 133 1.52 -6.10 -6.92
N PHE A 134 2.83 -6.01 -6.71
CA PHE A 134 3.87 -6.55 -7.60
C PHE A 134 4.42 -7.88 -7.05
N ASP A 135 5.24 -8.56 -7.85
CA ASP A 135 6.11 -9.61 -7.34
C ASP A 135 7.29 -8.97 -6.60
N ASN A 136 7.11 -8.73 -5.31
CA ASN A 136 8.05 -7.99 -4.47
C ASN A 136 9.40 -8.72 -4.32
N TYR A 137 9.39 -10.04 -4.33
CA TYR A 137 10.62 -10.83 -4.32
C TYR A 137 11.40 -10.68 -5.62
N MET A 138 10.70 -10.75 -6.76
CA MET A 138 11.30 -10.52 -8.08
C MET A 138 11.85 -9.09 -8.21
N VAL A 139 11.17 -8.09 -7.65
CA VAL A 139 11.70 -6.72 -7.60
C VAL A 139 13.04 -6.69 -6.87
N GLY A 140 13.13 -7.31 -5.69
CA GLY A 140 14.39 -7.44 -4.95
C GLY A 140 15.47 -8.16 -5.76
N THR A 141 15.12 -9.28 -6.39
CA THR A 141 16.04 -10.01 -7.28
C THR A 141 16.57 -9.12 -8.39
N LYS A 142 15.70 -8.34 -9.06
CA LYS A 142 16.12 -7.40 -10.12
C LYS A 142 17.04 -6.30 -9.59
N GLN A 143 16.85 -5.82 -8.37
CA GLN A 143 17.78 -4.88 -7.74
C GLN A 143 19.17 -5.50 -7.55
N GLY A 144 19.23 -6.72 -7.02
CA GLY A 144 20.47 -7.47 -6.85
C GLY A 144 21.17 -7.77 -8.18
N GLU A 145 20.43 -8.23 -9.18
CA GLU A 145 20.94 -8.49 -10.54
C GLU A 145 21.51 -7.22 -11.19
N TYR A 146 20.84 -6.08 -11.02
CA TYR A 146 21.33 -4.81 -11.54
C TYR A 146 22.67 -4.42 -10.92
N ILE A 147 22.82 -4.53 -9.60
CA ILE A 147 24.08 -4.27 -8.90
C ILE A 147 25.16 -5.24 -9.36
N LYS A 148 24.85 -6.54 -9.43
CA LYS A 148 25.74 -7.58 -9.93
C LYS A 148 26.29 -7.24 -11.31
N GLN A 149 25.40 -6.87 -12.23
CA GLN A 149 25.75 -6.53 -13.62
C GLN A 149 26.57 -5.24 -13.69
N LYS A 150 26.15 -4.19 -12.97
CA LYS A 150 26.83 -2.88 -13.03
C LYS A 150 28.23 -2.89 -12.46
N LEU A 151 28.49 -3.71 -11.46
CA LEU A 151 29.79 -3.89 -10.86
C LEU A 151 30.60 -5.04 -11.50
N ASP A 152 30.02 -5.73 -12.48
CA ASP A 152 30.60 -6.92 -13.12
C ASP A 152 31.13 -7.94 -12.08
N LEU A 153 30.25 -8.25 -11.11
CA LEU A 153 30.67 -9.03 -9.94
C LEU A 153 31.16 -10.44 -10.28
N ASP A 154 30.85 -10.98 -11.45
CA ASP A 154 31.37 -12.28 -11.87
C ASP A 154 32.84 -12.20 -12.25
N ASN A 155 33.28 -11.11 -12.93
CA ASN A 155 34.62 -11.01 -13.51
C ASN A 155 35.53 -9.98 -12.84
N ALA A 156 34.96 -8.86 -12.34
CA ALA A 156 35.79 -7.81 -11.72
C ALA A 156 36.50 -8.29 -10.47
N ALA A 157 37.72 -7.80 -10.22
CA ALA A 157 38.54 -8.20 -9.09
C ALA A 157 37.94 -7.80 -7.73
N GLY A 158 37.24 -6.66 -7.65
CA GLY A 158 36.76 -6.09 -6.38
C GLY A 158 37.92 -5.71 -5.41
N PRO A 159 37.67 -5.59 -4.10
CA PRO A 159 36.34 -5.53 -3.48
C PRO A 159 35.61 -4.21 -3.75
N PHE A 160 34.29 -4.28 -3.83
CA PHE A 160 33.41 -3.11 -3.92
C PHE A 160 32.72 -2.86 -2.58
N ASN A 161 32.61 -1.58 -2.18
CA ASN A 161 31.92 -1.22 -0.95
C ASN A 161 30.45 -0.98 -1.23
N ILE A 162 29.58 -1.55 -0.41
CA ILE A 162 28.14 -1.32 -0.41
C ILE A 162 27.64 -1.04 1.00
N GLU A 163 26.47 -0.44 1.10
CA GLU A 163 25.66 -0.38 2.32
C GLU A 163 24.24 -0.80 1.97
N ILE A 164 23.56 -1.43 2.93
CA ILE A 164 22.22 -1.97 2.75
C ILE A 164 21.25 -1.11 3.56
N THR A 165 20.14 -0.73 2.95
CA THR A 165 19.01 -0.08 3.60
C THR A 165 17.74 -0.69 3.02
N THR A 166 16.82 -1.09 3.89
CA THR A 166 15.51 -1.63 3.49
C THR A 166 14.39 -0.83 4.14
N GLY A 167 13.14 -1.22 3.85
CA GLY A 167 11.95 -0.51 4.27
C GLY A 167 11.52 -0.78 5.70
N ASP A 168 10.26 -0.48 5.96
CA ASP A 168 9.62 -0.64 7.28
C ASP A 168 9.52 -2.13 7.66
N PRO A 169 9.88 -2.51 8.89
CA PRO A 169 9.81 -3.90 9.33
C PRO A 169 8.39 -4.44 9.48
N GLY A 170 7.38 -3.58 9.67
CA GLY A 170 5.96 -3.94 9.68
C GLY A 170 5.35 -4.12 8.28
N ASP A 171 6.08 -3.72 7.22
CA ASP A 171 5.69 -3.95 5.84
C ASP A 171 6.36 -5.22 5.30
N ASN A 172 5.58 -6.27 5.10
CA ASN A 172 6.09 -7.54 4.60
C ASN A 172 6.78 -7.43 3.24
N ASN A 173 6.43 -6.45 2.41
CA ASN A 173 7.10 -6.21 1.14
C ASN A 173 8.60 -5.91 1.32
N ALA A 174 8.98 -5.20 2.40
CA ALA A 174 10.37 -4.91 2.70
C ALA A 174 11.21 -6.17 2.88
N ARG A 175 10.64 -7.22 3.49
CA ARG A 175 11.29 -8.53 3.66
C ARG A 175 11.48 -9.23 2.33
N TYR A 176 10.49 -9.17 1.45
CA TYR A 176 10.58 -9.76 0.11
C TYR A 176 11.60 -9.04 -0.77
N PHE A 177 11.64 -7.70 -0.76
CA PHE A 177 12.66 -6.93 -1.48
C PHE A 177 14.06 -7.29 -0.97
N TYR A 178 14.24 -7.30 0.35
CA TYR A 178 15.51 -7.66 0.97
C TYR A 178 15.91 -9.08 0.60
N GLY A 179 15.02 -10.07 0.75
CA GLY A 179 15.29 -11.47 0.46
C GLY A 179 15.73 -11.67 -0.99
N GLY A 180 14.95 -11.16 -1.95
CA GLY A 180 15.28 -11.28 -3.37
C GLY A 180 16.62 -10.63 -3.75
N ALA A 181 16.94 -9.46 -3.18
CA ALA A 181 18.22 -8.81 -3.41
C ALA A 181 19.38 -9.58 -2.76
N MET A 182 19.19 -10.08 -1.54
CA MET A 182 20.25 -10.78 -0.80
C MET A 182 20.55 -12.16 -1.41
N ASP A 183 19.56 -12.86 -1.97
CA ASP A 183 19.81 -14.12 -2.67
C ASP A 183 20.80 -13.96 -3.85
N VAL A 184 20.80 -12.79 -4.49
CA VAL A 184 21.77 -12.47 -5.55
C VAL A 184 23.09 -11.97 -4.98
N LEU A 185 23.08 -11.10 -3.96
CA LEU A 185 24.25 -10.37 -3.51
C LEU A 185 25.04 -11.09 -2.42
N LYS A 186 24.38 -11.90 -1.58
CA LYS A 186 25.02 -12.58 -0.44
C LYS A 186 26.22 -13.44 -0.83
N PRO A 187 26.19 -14.23 -1.91
CA PRO A 187 27.38 -15.00 -2.33
C PRO A 187 28.62 -14.13 -2.57
N TYR A 188 28.44 -12.92 -3.08
CA TYR A 188 29.55 -11.97 -3.31
C TYR A 188 30.00 -11.26 -2.03
N ILE A 189 29.09 -11.08 -1.07
CA ILE A 189 29.41 -10.59 0.27
C ILE A 189 30.23 -11.65 1.03
N ASP A 190 29.79 -12.88 1.03
CA ASP A 190 30.47 -14.00 1.69
C ASP A 190 31.86 -14.26 1.10
N ALA A 191 32.01 -14.09 -0.21
CA ALA A 191 33.32 -14.18 -0.89
C ALA A 191 34.18 -12.93 -0.69
N GLY A 192 33.77 -11.90 0.01
CA GLY A 192 34.48 -10.65 0.21
C GLY A 192 34.61 -9.76 -1.01
N LYS A 193 33.91 -10.06 -2.10
CA LYS A 193 33.90 -9.27 -3.33
C LYS A 193 33.01 -8.03 -3.19
N LEU A 194 31.93 -8.14 -2.42
CA LEU A 194 31.16 -7.03 -1.87
C LEU A 194 31.46 -6.88 -0.38
N VAL A 195 31.72 -5.67 0.08
CA VAL A 195 32.04 -5.40 1.48
C VAL A 195 31.08 -4.38 2.06
N VAL A 196 30.25 -4.81 3.01
CA VAL A 196 29.40 -3.92 3.80
C VAL A 196 30.27 -3.31 4.91
N LYS A 197 30.70 -2.07 4.71
CA LYS A 197 31.68 -1.41 5.61
C LYS A 197 31.16 -1.19 7.01
N SER A 198 29.88 -0.98 7.19
CA SER A 198 29.23 -0.89 8.49
C SER A 198 29.21 -2.23 9.23
N GLY A 199 29.25 -3.35 8.50
CA GLY A 199 28.96 -4.70 8.99
C GLY A 199 27.48 -4.96 9.24
N GLN A 200 26.60 -4.02 8.91
CA GLN A 200 25.15 -4.14 9.10
C GLN A 200 24.54 -4.84 7.90
N ILE A 201 24.15 -6.09 8.05
CA ILE A 201 23.61 -6.93 6.98
C ILE A 201 22.20 -7.40 7.32
N ASP A 202 21.94 -7.77 8.57
CA ASP A 202 20.67 -8.37 8.98
C ASP A 202 19.48 -7.44 8.73
N PHE A 203 18.35 -7.99 8.26
CA PHE A 203 17.16 -7.26 7.92
C PHE A 203 16.74 -6.24 8.99
N GLU A 204 16.62 -6.68 10.24
CA GLU A 204 16.19 -5.81 11.36
C GLU A 204 17.16 -4.63 11.61
N THR A 205 18.45 -4.85 11.36
CA THR A 205 19.47 -3.81 11.54
C THR A 205 19.44 -2.76 10.42
N VAL A 206 19.04 -3.15 9.22
CA VAL A 206 19.03 -2.27 8.04
C VAL A 206 17.65 -1.74 7.70
N ALA A 207 16.63 -2.13 8.47
CA ALA A 207 15.26 -1.67 8.32
C ALA A 207 15.11 -0.17 8.62
N THR A 208 14.15 0.46 7.99
CA THR A 208 13.85 1.89 8.11
C THR A 208 12.38 2.06 8.50
N ALA A 209 12.14 2.34 9.78
CA ALA A 209 10.80 2.54 10.30
C ALA A 209 10.02 3.59 9.50
N ASN A 210 8.76 3.31 9.24
CA ASN A 210 7.83 4.16 8.47
C ASN A 210 8.30 4.50 7.03
N TRP A 211 9.29 3.77 6.47
CA TRP A 211 9.93 4.15 5.21
C TRP A 211 10.46 5.60 5.22
N SER A 212 10.84 6.10 6.41
CA SER A 212 11.21 7.51 6.61
C SER A 212 12.53 7.85 5.93
N THR A 213 12.50 8.86 5.06
CA THR A 213 13.69 9.41 4.40
C THR A 213 14.67 9.96 5.42
N GLU A 214 14.19 10.65 6.46
CA GLU A 214 14.99 11.25 7.52
C GLU A 214 15.72 10.18 8.35
N THR A 215 15.02 9.07 8.66
CA THR A 215 15.61 7.94 9.38
C THR A 215 16.70 7.28 8.54
N ALA A 216 16.45 7.03 7.25
CA ALA A 216 17.44 6.46 6.33
C ALA A 216 18.66 7.36 6.17
N GLN A 217 18.45 8.68 6.01
CA GLN A 217 19.52 9.66 5.91
C GLN A 217 20.36 9.71 7.19
N SER A 218 19.72 9.84 8.35
CA SER A 218 20.40 9.92 9.65
C SER A 218 21.27 8.68 9.90
N ARG A 219 20.76 7.50 9.55
CA ARG A 219 21.52 6.24 9.62
C ARG A 219 22.73 6.27 8.69
N MET A 220 22.56 6.69 7.45
CA MET A 220 23.65 6.75 6.48
C MET A 220 24.72 7.76 6.89
N ASP A 221 24.35 8.93 7.39
CA ASP A 221 25.26 9.96 7.90
C ASP A 221 26.11 9.44 9.07
N ALA A 222 25.48 8.70 9.99
CA ALA A 222 26.18 8.07 11.11
C ALA A 222 27.22 7.02 10.63
N ILE A 223 26.88 6.20 9.63
CA ILE A 223 27.77 5.22 9.02
C ILE A 223 28.97 5.93 8.37
N ILE A 224 28.72 6.94 7.52
CA ILE A 224 29.76 7.70 6.83
C ILE A 224 30.70 8.38 7.84
N CYS A 225 30.14 9.04 8.86
CA CYS A 225 30.92 9.70 9.89
C CYS A 225 31.84 8.74 10.65
N LYS A 226 31.34 7.55 11.02
CA LYS A 226 32.11 6.49 11.68
C LYS A 226 33.27 5.98 10.80
N LEU A 227 33.02 5.77 9.51
CA LEU A 227 34.02 5.32 8.55
C LEU A 227 35.08 6.39 8.30
N CYS A 228 34.70 7.67 8.19
CA CYS A 228 35.63 8.80 8.04
C CYS A 228 36.55 8.93 9.26
N ARG A 229 36.05 8.79 10.49
CA ARG A 229 36.85 8.84 11.71
C ARG A 229 37.84 7.68 11.76
N ARG A 230 37.46 6.45 11.42
CA ARG A 230 38.38 5.29 11.37
C ARG A 230 39.51 5.51 10.38
N ASN A 231 39.26 6.12 9.24
CA ASN A 231 40.29 6.41 8.23
C ASN A 231 41.24 7.53 8.69
N LYS A 232 40.78 8.53 9.45
CA LYS A 232 41.65 9.57 10.03
C LYS A 232 42.61 9.01 11.10
N VAL A 233 42.10 8.14 11.97
CA VAL A 233 42.93 7.50 13.01
C VAL A 233 44.03 6.61 12.41
N ARG A 234 43.76 5.95 11.28
CA ARG A 234 44.78 5.13 10.57
C ARG A 234 45.85 5.96 9.84
N ARG A 235 45.64 7.27 9.65
CA ARG A 235 46.60 8.18 8.98
C ARG A 235 47.46 9.00 9.94
N LEU A 236 47.29 8.87 11.25
CA LEU A 236 48.21 9.47 12.20
C LEU A 236 49.46 8.55 12.28
N PRO A 237 50.63 8.99 11.77
CA PRO A 237 51.86 8.27 12.03
C PRO A 237 52.11 8.33 13.54
N LEU A 238 52.39 7.19 14.12
CA LEU A 238 53.01 7.14 15.44
C LEU A 238 54.38 7.79 15.30
N LEU A 239 54.54 8.98 15.84
CA LEU A 239 55.82 9.58 16.12
C LEU A 239 56.43 8.94 17.36
#